data_2a1138b711ce012a3f1ca897f362f601
#
_entry.id   2a1138b711ce012a3f1ca897f362f601
#
_cell.length_a   1.000
_cell.length_b   1.000
_cell.length_c   1.000
_cell.angle_alpha   90.00
_cell.angle_beta   90.00
_cell.angle_gamma   90.00
#
_symmetry.space_group_name_H-M   'P 1'
#
loop_
_entity.id
_entity.type
_entity.pdbx_description
1 polymer ?
#
loop_
_entity_poly.entity_id
_entity_poly.type
_entity_poly.pdbx_seq_one_letter_code
_entity_poly.pdbx_strand_id
1 'polypeptide(L)'
;MSQIFDLDMIKAVYSRFPARVTAARKAVGKPLTLTEKILYAHLWDGDAKQAFGRGKDYVDFAPDRVAMQDATAQMALLQFSTTGRKTVAVPSTVHCDHLIQARVGAKQDLQ
;
A
#
# COMPACT_ATOMS: atom_id res chain seq x y z
N MET A 1 19.53 16.00 -6.25
CA MET A 1 18.62 14.84 -6.41
C MET A 1 17.89 14.64 -5.09
N SER A 2 16.56 14.71 -5.08
CA SER A 2 15.80 14.37 -3.88
C SER A 2 15.96 12.88 -3.61
N GLN A 3 16.50 12.51 -2.48
CA GLN A 3 16.57 11.11 -2.04
C GLN A 3 15.13 10.60 -1.91
N ILE A 4 14.82 9.47 -2.53
CA ILE A 4 13.53 8.80 -2.32
C ILE A 4 13.52 8.32 -0.88
N PHE A 5 12.60 8.87 -0.09
CA PHE A 5 12.54 8.73 1.37
C PHE A 5 12.47 7.27 1.86
N ASP A 6 11.85 6.40 1.10
CA ASP A 6 11.55 5.00 1.48
C ASP A 6 12.09 3.97 0.49
N LEU A 7 13.19 4.31 -0.19
CA LEU A 7 13.80 3.49 -1.25
C LEU A 7 14.12 2.07 -0.78
N ASP A 8 14.65 1.91 0.43
CA ASP A 8 15.04 0.60 0.96
C ASP A 8 13.82 -0.28 1.24
N MET A 9 12.73 0.30 1.73
CA MET A 9 11.45 -0.40 1.88
C MET A 9 10.92 -0.86 0.52
N ILE A 10 10.95 0.01 -0.50
CA ILE A 10 10.52 -0.32 -1.86
C ILE A 10 11.34 -1.49 -2.42
N LYS A 11 12.66 -1.44 -2.30
CA LYS A 11 13.54 -2.54 -2.72
C LYS A 11 13.23 -3.85 -2.00
N ALA A 12 12.98 -3.80 -0.69
CA ALA A 12 12.61 -4.97 0.10
C ALA A 12 11.29 -5.59 -0.37
N VAL A 13 10.28 -4.77 -0.70
CA VAL A 13 9.01 -5.25 -1.26
C VAL A 13 9.24 -5.97 -2.57
N TYR A 14 9.93 -5.34 -3.52
CA TYR A 14 10.19 -5.94 -4.82
C TYR A 14 11.06 -7.20 -4.76
N SER A 15 12.01 -7.28 -3.85
CA SER A 15 12.86 -8.46 -3.70
C SER A 15 12.10 -9.71 -3.22
N ARG A 16 11.13 -9.54 -2.32
CA ARG A 16 10.33 -10.65 -1.79
C ARG A 16 9.13 -11.04 -2.66
N PHE A 17 8.68 -10.13 -3.52
CA PHE A 17 7.45 -10.27 -4.32
C PHE A 17 7.44 -11.54 -5.20
N PRO A 18 8.49 -11.88 -5.98
CA PRO A 18 8.50 -13.07 -6.84
C PRO A 18 8.33 -14.37 -6.06
N ALA A 19 9.00 -14.50 -4.92
CA ALA A 19 8.91 -15.69 -4.08
C ALA A 19 7.49 -15.88 -3.52
N ARG A 20 6.87 -14.80 -3.03
CA ARG A 20 5.49 -14.82 -2.53
C ARG A 20 4.46 -15.15 -3.61
N VAL A 21 4.63 -14.61 -4.81
CA VAL A 21 3.77 -14.95 -5.96
C VAL A 21 3.93 -16.42 -6.35
N THR A 22 5.14 -16.97 -6.28
CA THR A 22 5.39 -18.39 -6.55
C THR A 22 4.69 -19.29 -5.53
N ALA A 23 4.81 -18.95 -4.24
CA ALA A 23 4.10 -19.65 -3.17
C ALA A 23 2.57 -19.59 -3.35
N ALA A 24 2.05 -18.42 -3.71
CA ALA A 24 0.62 -18.23 -3.96
C ALA A 24 0.12 -19.05 -5.14
N ARG A 25 0.86 -19.09 -6.26
CA ARG A 25 0.50 -19.94 -7.42
C ARG A 25 0.43 -21.41 -7.03
N LYS A 26 1.35 -21.87 -6.21
CA LYS A 26 1.37 -23.25 -5.70
C LYS A 26 0.16 -23.53 -4.80
N ALA A 27 -0.17 -22.63 -3.89
CA ALA A 27 -1.29 -22.78 -2.98
C ALA A 27 -2.66 -22.73 -3.69
N VAL A 28 -2.80 -21.85 -4.69
CA VAL A 28 -4.06 -21.65 -5.43
C VAL A 28 -4.24 -22.68 -6.54
N GLY A 29 -3.16 -23.20 -7.10
CA GLY A 29 -3.19 -24.23 -8.16
C GLY A 29 -3.66 -23.74 -9.54
N LYS A 30 -3.72 -22.43 -9.76
CA LYS A 30 -4.14 -21.81 -11.03
C LYS A 30 -3.37 -20.50 -11.29
N PRO A 31 -3.39 -19.96 -12.52
CA PRO A 31 -2.87 -18.64 -12.81
C PRO A 31 -3.55 -17.57 -11.97
N LEU A 32 -2.78 -16.58 -11.52
CA LEU A 32 -3.24 -15.46 -10.70
C LEU A 32 -3.37 -14.21 -11.56
N THR A 33 -4.40 -13.41 -11.32
CA THR A 33 -4.53 -12.06 -11.85
C THR A 33 -3.48 -11.15 -11.19
N LEU A 34 -3.25 -9.95 -11.74
CA LEU A 34 -2.35 -8.98 -11.14
C LEU A 34 -2.79 -8.61 -9.72
N THR A 35 -4.09 -8.37 -9.52
CA THR A 35 -4.65 -8.06 -8.20
C THR A 35 -4.41 -9.19 -7.21
N GLU A 36 -4.66 -10.43 -7.59
CA GLU A 36 -4.39 -11.59 -6.72
C GLU A 36 -2.90 -11.70 -6.37
N LYS A 37 -1.99 -11.47 -7.31
CA LYS A 37 -0.54 -11.46 -7.03
C LYS A 37 -0.17 -10.41 -5.98
N ILE A 38 -0.73 -9.21 -6.11
CA ILE A 38 -0.48 -8.11 -5.14
C ILE A 38 -1.03 -8.50 -3.77
N LEU A 39 -2.28 -8.95 -3.69
CA LEU A 39 -2.90 -9.32 -2.42
C LEU A 39 -2.15 -10.47 -1.74
N TYR A 40 -1.87 -11.55 -2.45
CA TYR A 40 -1.12 -12.67 -1.89
C TYR A 40 0.32 -12.31 -1.49
N ALA A 41 0.94 -11.33 -2.15
CA ALA A 41 2.26 -10.85 -1.78
C ALA A 41 2.27 -10.00 -0.48
N HIS A 42 1.10 -9.56 -0.04
CA HIS A 42 0.92 -8.71 1.15
C HIS A 42 0.17 -9.41 2.29
N LEU A 43 0.16 -10.73 2.32
CA LEU A 43 -0.41 -11.46 3.45
C LEU A 43 0.36 -11.14 4.74
N TRP A 44 -0.38 -10.98 5.84
CA TRP A 44 0.20 -10.75 7.17
C TRP A 44 1.16 -11.87 7.59
N ASP A 45 0.73 -13.12 7.40
CA ASP A 45 1.51 -14.32 7.78
C ASP A 45 2.63 -14.67 6.80
N GLY A 46 2.89 -13.86 5.79
CA GLY A 46 3.95 -14.09 4.81
C GLY A 46 3.48 -14.90 3.59
N ASP A 47 4.07 -16.08 3.37
CA ASP A 47 3.77 -16.88 2.18
C ASP A 47 2.39 -17.55 2.26
N ALA A 48 1.70 -17.60 1.12
CA ALA A 48 0.40 -18.22 1.02
C ALA A 48 0.48 -19.74 1.27
N LYS A 49 -0.30 -20.22 2.23
CA LYS A 49 -0.41 -21.65 2.58
C LYS A 49 -1.65 -22.30 2.00
N GLN A 50 -2.64 -21.49 1.63
CA GLN A 50 -3.92 -21.95 1.09
C GLN A 50 -4.49 -20.95 0.10
N ALA A 51 -5.48 -21.38 -0.68
CA ALA A 51 -6.31 -20.50 -1.47
C ALA A 51 -7.39 -19.86 -0.61
N PHE A 52 -7.70 -18.58 -0.86
CA PHE A 52 -8.79 -17.87 -0.21
C PHE A 52 -9.97 -17.72 -1.16
N GLY A 53 -11.16 -18.03 -0.67
CA GLY A 53 -12.41 -17.94 -1.42
C GLY A 53 -13.00 -16.53 -1.37
N ARG A 54 -13.27 -15.94 -2.54
CA ARG A 54 -13.92 -14.62 -2.63
C ARG A 54 -15.29 -14.63 -1.98
N GLY A 55 -15.56 -13.65 -1.11
CA GLY A 55 -16.80 -13.50 -0.40
C GLY A 55 -17.08 -14.55 0.69
N LYS A 56 -16.07 -15.39 1.00
CA LYS A 56 -16.17 -16.44 2.02
C LYS A 56 -15.13 -16.31 3.13
N ASP A 57 -13.89 -16.01 2.74
CA ASP A 57 -12.77 -16.00 3.67
C ASP A 57 -12.37 -14.57 4.07
N TYR A 58 -12.00 -14.40 5.33
CA TYR A 58 -11.36 -13.21 5.83
C TYR A 58 -9.84 -13.38 5.74
N VAL A 59 -9.15 -12.29 5.38
CA VAL A 59 -7.70 -12.31 5.16
C VAL A 59 -7.08 -11.08 5.79
N ASP A 60 -6.01 -11.29 6.56
CA ASP A 60 -5.22 -10.20 7.13
C ASP A 60 -4.07 -9.84 6.20
N PHE A 61 -3.92 -8.53 5.96
CA PHE A 61 -2.88 -7.98 5.08
C PHE A 61 -1.89 -7.13 5.86
N ALA A 62 -0.63 -7.15 5.41
CA ALA A 62 0.44 -6.26 5.86
C ALA A 62 0.73 -5.23 4.77
N PRO A 63 0.13 -4.02 4.83
CA PRO A 63 0.39 -2.99 3.84
C PRO A 63 1.81 -2.45 3.97
N ASP A 64 2.40 -2.00 2.87
CA ASP A 64 3.71 -1.34 2.85
C ASP A 64 3.60 0.17 3.01
N ARG A 65 2.46 0.73 2.67
CA ARG A 65 2.19 2.17 2.66
C ARG A 65 0.69 2.42 2.81
N VAL A 66 0.37 3.54 3.41
CA VAL A 66 -1.00 4.09 3.41
C VAL A 66 -1.02 5.37 2.59
N ALA A 67 -1.85 5.41 1.58
CA ALA A 67 -2.15 6.62 0.82
C ALA A 67 -3.59 7.05 1.13
N MET A 68 -3.75 8.27 1.59
CA MET A 68 -5.03 8.82 2.01
C MET A 68 -5.45 9.96 1.09
N GLN A 69 -6.74 10.08 0.87
CA GLN A 69 -7.38 11.27 0.33
C GLN A 69 -7.40 12.37 1.38
N ASP A 70 -7.36 13.63 0.99
CA ASP A 70 -7.39 14.75 1.93
C ASP A 70 -8.68 14.79 2.78
N ALA A 71 -9.83 14.51 2.18
CA ALA A 71 -11.11 14.49 2.89
C ALA A 71 -11.18 13.45 4.02
N THR A 72 -10.57 12.28 3.83
CA THR A 72 -10.57 11.18 4.81
C THR A 72 -9.36 11.21 5.74
N ALA A 73 -8.25 11.81 5.31
CA ALA A 73 -7.02 11.90 6.09
C ALA A 73 -7.19 12.65 7.40
N GLN A 74 -8.00 13.70 7.42
CA GLN A 74 -8.27 14.49 8.62
C GLN A 74 -8.82 13.61 9.75
N MET A 75 -9.81 12.76 9.47
CA MET A 75 -10.37 11.84 10.45
C MET A 75 -9.35 10.77 10.88
N ALA A 76 -8.64 10.18 9.93
CA ALA A 76 -7.63 9.17 10.22
C ALA A 76 -6.50 9.72 11.10
N LEU A 77 -6.00 10.92 10.81
CA LEU A 77 -4.95 11.58 11.59
C LEU A 77 -5.45 11.99 13.00
N LEU A 78 -6.68 12.47 13.10
CA LEU A 78 -7.30 12.77 14.39
C LEU A 78 -7.42 11.51 15.24
N GLN A 79 -7.96 10.43 14.69
CA GLN A 79 -8.07 9.14 15.37
C GLN A 79 -6.70 8.61 15.78
N PHE A 80 -5.70 8.69 14.91
CA PHE A 80 -4.33 8.30 15.25
C PHE A 80 -3.80 9.12 16.42
N SER A 81 -3.96 10.44 16.42
CA SER A 81 -3.48 11.31 17.49
C SER A 81 -4.11 10.97 18.85
N THR A 82 -5.36 10.50 18.86
CA THR A 82 -6.04 10.09 20.11
C THR A 82 -5.52 8.75 20.66
N THR A 83 -4.80 7.96 19.87
CA THR A 83 -4.22 6.68 20.35
C THR A 83 -3.03 6.85 21.29
N GLY A 84 -2.44 8.04 21.35
CA GLY A 84 -1.21 8.32 22.10
C GLY A 84 0.06 7.68 21.51
N ARG A 85 -0.02 7.02 20.37
CA ARG A 85 1.14 6.44 19.67
C ARG A 85 2.00 7.54 19.06
N LYS A 86 3.32 7.39 19.13
CA LYS A 86 4.27 8.38 18.61
C LYS A 86 4.53 8.23 17.11
N THR A 87 4.41 7.03 16.58
CA THR A 87 4.75 6.70 15.19
C THR A 87 3.71 5.79 14.58
N VAL A 88 3.54 5.89 13.26
CA VAL A 88 2.72 4.98 12.46
C VAL A 88 3.51 3.71 12.11
N ALA A 89 2.82 2.63 11.77
CA ALA A 89 3.44 1.35 11.42
C ALA A 89 4.12 1.37 10.05
N VAL A 90 3.61 2.16 9.10
CA VAL A 90 4.10 2.27 7.72
C VAL A 90 4.08 3.71 7.26
N PRO A 91 4.89 4.09 6.26
CA PRO A 91 4.84 5.43 5.68
C PRO A 91 3.43 5.79 5.22
N SER A 92 2.99 7.00 5.54
CA SER A 92 1.66 7.47 5.22
C SER A 92 1.73 8.79 4.48
N THR A 93 0.94 8.94 3.43
CA THR A 93 0.88 10.15 2.60
C THR A 93 -0.55 10.60 2.40
N VAL A 94 -0.74 11.91 2.25
CA VAL A 94 -2.03 12.52 1.92
C VAL A 94 -1.96 13.08 0.52
N HIS A 95 -2.94 12.75 -0.30
CA HIS A 95 -3.04 13.17 -1.69
C HIS A 95 -4.32 13.98 -1.89
N CYS A 96 -4.12 15.24 -2.31
CA CYS A 96 -5.21 16.11 -2.71
C CYS A 96 -5.45 15.93 -4.20
N ASP A 97 -6.67 15.57 -4.57
CA ASP A 97 -7.08 15.33 -5.95
C ASP A 97 -7.94 16.47 -6.52
N HIS A 98 -7.98 17.60 -5.83
CA HIS A 98 -8.74 18.76 -6.26
C HIS A 98 -8.16 19.39 -7.53
N LEU A 99 -9.04 19.82 -8.40
CA LEU A 99 -8.66 20.53 -9.62
C LEU A 99 -7.90 21.80 -9.28
N ILE A 100 -6.65 21.86 -9.73
CA ILE A 100 -5.82 23.05 -9.68
C ILE A 100 -5.85 23.67 -11.07
N GLN A 101 -6.27 24.93 -11.16
CA GLN A 101 -6.26 25.65 -12.43
C GLN A 101 -4.82 26.03 -12.79
N ALA A 102 -4.20 25.26 -13.67
CA ALA A 102 -2.90 25.57 -14.23
C ALA A 102 -3.06 26.48 -15.44
N ARG A 103 -2.40 27.63 -15.42
CA ARG A 103 -2.38 28.59 -16.56
C ARG A 103 -1.15 28.42 -17.42
N VAL A 104 0.01 28.26 -16.80
CA VAL A 104 1.31 28.28 -17.46
C VAL A 104 2.04 26.96 -17.32
N GLY A 105 1.88 26.30 -16.19
CA GLY A 105 2.51 25.03 -15.87
C GLY A 105 2.86 24.90 -14.41
N ALA A 106 3.00 23.68 -13.94
CA ALA A 106 3.11 23.35 -12.52
C ALA A 106 4.14 24.18 -11.74
N LYS A 107 5.30 24.48 -12.33
CA LYS A 107 6.35 25.25 -11.65
C LYS A 107 5.99 26.71 -11.38
N GLN A 108 5.20 27.31 -12.23
CA GLN A 108 4.84 28.74 -12.15
C GLN A 108 3.53 28.93 -11.41
N ASP A 109 2.63 27.97 -11.52
CA ASP A 109 1.32 28.03 -10.85
C ASP A 109 1.39 27.65 -9.36
N LEU A 110 2.50 27.05 -8.92
CA LEU A 110 2.75 26.67 -7.52
C LEU A 110 3.60 27.71 -6.74
N GLN A 111 3.99 28.83 -7.37
CA GLN A 111 4.68 29.94 -6.73
C GLN A 111 3.67 30.94 -6.18
#